data_b2cdb95fefc682c1d462a4fe9d33d015
#
_entry.id   b2cdb95fefc682c1d462a4fe9d33d015
#
_cell.length_a   1.000
_cell.length_b   1.000
_cell.length_c   1.000
_cell.angle_alpha   90.00
_cell.angle_beta   90.00
_cell.angle_gamma   90.00
#
_symmetry.space_group_name_H-M   'P 1'
#
loop_
_entity.id
_entity.type
_entity.pdbx_description
1 polymer ?
#
loop_
_entity_poly.entity_id
_entity_poly.type
_entity_poly.pdbx_seq_one_letter_code
_entity_poly.pdbx_strand_id
1 'polypeptide(L)'
;QACAVDRCVKALTSAHKKTDGGGARGRVVRGYLPVTAVAVMWGLSVGAHVAFAVAAKANYPGGVAFGRLHAGEPSGRRFEPGTVHIDAAAAMTGVSRFGESSGGLSGAGGSKWVYSKEEGLSLRELATKRGFDYFVSGEALVPGYEVVDAIEGYVGLAVVPMRWPPIRARTEPKIWLHKRRP
;
A
#
# COMPACT_ATOMS: atom_id res chain seq x y z
N GLN A 1 -19.14 5.16 -26.28
CA GLN A 1 -18.70 3.83 -25.79
C GLN A 1 -19.81 2.77 -25.81
N ALA A 2 -21.09 3.13 -25.64
CA ALA A 2 -22.23 2.21 -25.73
C ALA A 2 -22.38 1.54 -27.11
N CYS A 3 -21.98 2.21 -28.17
CA CYS A 3 -22.13 1.72 -29.57
C CYS A 3 -21.15 0.57 -29.93
N ALA A 4 -20.05 0.39 -29.19
CA ALA A 4 -19.11 -0.69 -29.43
C ALA A 4 -19.58 -2.02 -28.83
N VAL A 5 -20.21 -1.97 -27.68
CA VAL A 5 -20.75 -3.15 -26.97
C VAL A 5 -21.93 -3.72 -27.73
N ASP A 6 -22.83 -2.87 -28.27
CA ASP A 6 -24.00 -3.30 -29.04
C ASP A 6 -23.60 -3.97 -30.39
N ARG A 7 -22.54 -3.49 -31.04
CA ARG A 7 -21.97 -4.14 -32.22
C ARG A 7 -21.34 -5.50 -31.91
N CYS A 8 -20.67 -5.62 -30.77
CA CYS A 8 -20.06 -6.87 -30.33
C CYS A 8 -21.13 -7.94 -30.01
N VAL A 9 -22.20 -7.54 -29.33
CA VAL A 9 -23.34 -8.43 -29.04
C VAL A 9 -24.07 -8.86 -30.32
N LYS A 10 -24.30 -7.95 -31.26
CA LYS A 10 -24.92 -8.28 -32.58
C LYS A 10 -24.02 -9.17 -33.44
N ALA A 11 -22.70 -9.00 -33.42
CA ALA A 11 -21.77 -9.88 -34.10
C ALA A 11 -21.77 -11.31 -33.52
N LEU A 12 -21.87 -11.43 -32.23
CA LEU A 12 -21.95 -12.72 -31.51
C LEU A 12 -23.28 -13.44 -31.80
N THR A 13 -24.39 -12.69 -31.91
CA THR A 13 -25.72 -13.28 -32.24
C THR A 13 -25.89 -13.60 -33.72
N SER A 14 -25.25 -12.85 -34.65
CA SER A 14 -25.34 -13.13 -36.08
C SER A 14 -24.49 -14.31 -36.52
N ALA A 15 -23.38 -14.60 -35.84
CA ALA A 15 -22.57 -15.80 -36.08
C ALA A 15 -23.32 -17.10 -35.75
N HIS A 16 -24.38 -17.01 -34.97
CA HIS A 16 -25.20 -18.16 -34.57
C HIS A 16 -26.14 -18.71 -35.69
N LYS A 17 -26.35 -17.96 -36.75
CA LYS A 17 -27.39 -18.30 -37.77
C LYS A 17 -26.90 -19.11 -38.98
N LYS A 18 -25.63 -19.54 -39.06
CA LYS A 18 -25.06 -20.11 -40.29
C LYS A 18 -24.40 -21.50 -40.20
N THR A 19 -24.78 -22.35 -39.23
CA THR A 19 -24.30 -23.76 -39.24
C THR A 19 -25.40 -24.72 -38.76
N ASP A 20 -26.34 -25.02 -39.63
CA ASP A 20 -27.18 -26.21 -39.53
C ASP A 20 -26.39 -27.45 -40.01
N GLY A 21 -26.09 -28.40 -39.12
CA GLY A 21 -25.47 -29.67 -39.48
C GLY A 21 -24.75 -30.46 -38.40
N GLY A 22 -24.81 -30.09 -37.13
CA GLY A 22 -24.16 -30.84 -36.02
C GLY A 22 -25.15 -31.28 -34.98
N GLY A 23 -25.07 -32.56 -34.54
CA GLY A 23 -26.02 -33.15 -33.59
C GLY A 23 -26.21 -32.33 -32.34
N ALA A 24 -27.38 -32.47 -31.70
CA ALA A 24 -27.88 -31.63 -30.59
C ALA A 24 -26.84 -31.42 -29.44
N ARG A 25 -26.02 -32.42 -29.11
CA ARG A 25 -24.97 -32.33 -28.09
C ARG A 25 -23.83 -31.35 -28.44
N GLY A 26 -23.41 -31.33 -29.73
CA GLY A 26 -22.35 -30.39 -30.19
C GLY A 26 -22.81 -28.94 -30.25
N ARG A 27 -24.11 -28.71 -30.41
CA ARG A 27 -24.75 -27.39 -30.49
C ARG A 27 -24.80 -26.71 -29.10
N VAL A 28 -25.13 -27.49 -28.07
CA VAL A 28 -25.21 -27.03 -26.68
C VAL A 28 -23.80 -26.61 -26.17
N VAL A 29 -22.78 -27.42 -26.42
CA VAL A 29 -21.41 -27.12 -25.98
C VAL A 29 -20.86 -25.86 -26.65
N ARG A 30 -21.12 -25.63 -27.97
CA ARG A 30 -20.70 -24.43 -28.68
C ARG A 30 -21.38 -23.15 -28.19
N GLY A 31 -22.62 -23.21 -27.68
CA GLY A 31 -23.35 -22.06 -27.17
C GLY A 31 -22.82 -21.57 -25.81
N TYR A 32 -22.30 -22.47 -24.97
CA TYR A 32 -21.80 -22.11 -23.63
C TYR A 32 -20.33 -21.68 -23.62
N LEU A 33 -19.54 -22.04 -24.65
CA LEU A 33 -18.12 -21.73 -24.71
C LEU A 33 -17.80 -20.21 -24.56
N PRO A 34 -18.48 -19.30 -25.26
CA PRO A 34 -18.22 -17.86 -25.08
C PRO A 34 -18.65 -17.33 -23.72
N VAL A 35 -19.74 -17.85 -23.16
CA VAL A 35 -20.23 -17.43 -21.84
C VAL A 35 -19.29 -17.88 -20.73
N THR A 36 -18.80 -19.12 -20.80
CA THR A 36 -17.81 -19.63 -19.85
C THR A 36 -16.48 -18.88 -19.94
N ALA A 37 -16.01 -18.57 -21.14
CA ALA A 37 -14.81 -17.78 -21.34
C ALA A 37 -14.93 -16.38 -20.71
N VAL A 38 -16.03 -15.68 -20.93
CA VAL A 38 -16.31 -14.38 -20.32
C VAL A 38 -16.38 -14.50 -18.79
N ALA A 39 -17.04 -15.49 -18.25
CA ALA A 39 -17.13 -15.71 -16.82
C ALA A 39 -15.75 -15.98 -16.18
N VAL A 40 -14.92 -16.78 -16.84
CA VAL A 40 -13.53 -17.05 -16.39
C VAL A 40 -12.69 -15.76 -16.43
N MET A 41 -12.73 -15.02 -17.53
CA MET A 41 -12.00 -13.75 -17.65
C MET A 41 -12.45 -12.75 -16.59
N TRP A 42 -13.74 -12.65 -16.33
CA TRP A 42 -14.28 -11.78 -15.28
C TRP A 42 -13.82 -12.21 -13.90
N GLY A 43 -13.86 -13.52 -13.60
CA GLY A 43 -13.35 -14.07 -12.34
C GLY A 43 -11.87 -13.81 -12.13
N LEU A 44 -11.04 -13.98 -13.17
CA LEU A 44 -9.61 -13.65 -13.14
C LEU A 44 -9.38 -12.15 -12.91
N SER A 45 -10.16 -11.28 -13.56
CA SER A 45 -10.08 -9.84 -13.35
C SER A 45 -10.41 -9.45 -11.91
N VAL A 46 -11.49 -9.97 -11.35
CA VAL A 46 -11.85 -9.74 -9.94
C VAL A 46 -10.76 -10.25 -9.02
N GLY A 47 -10.24 -11.46 -9.25
CA GLY A 47 -9.14 -12.03 -8.48
C GLY A 47 -7.89 -11.15 -8.49
N ALA A 48 -7.52 -10.62 -9.67
CA ALA A 48 -6.41 -9.69 -9.80
C ALA A 48 -6.64 -8.39 -9.01
N HIS A 49 -7.82 -7.79 -9.10
CA HIS A 49 -8.15 -6.58 -8.34
C HIS A 49 -8.07 -6.81 -6.82
N VAL A 50 -8.55 -7.94 -6.33
CA VAL A 50 -8.41 -8.32 -4.91
C VAL A 50 -6.94 -8.46 -4.53
N ALA A 51 -6.14 -9.12 -5.35
CA ALA A 51 -4.71 -9.28 -5.10
C ALA A 51 -3.98 -7.92 -5.04
N PHE A 52 -4.28 -7.01 -5.98
CA PHE A 52 -3.74 -5.65 -5.96
C PHE A 52 -4.20 -4.85 -4.75
N ALA A 53 -5.46 -4.96 -4.34
CA ALA A 53 -5.96 -4.28 -3.14
C ALA A 53 -5.26 -4.77 -1.86
N VAL A 54 -5.02 -6.08 -1.75
CA VAL A 54 -4.28 -6.69 -0.64
C VAL A 54 -2.82 -6.19 -0.61
N ALA A 55 -2.16 -6.14 -1.77
CA ALA A 55 -0.80 -5.61 -1.89
C ALA A 55 -0.73 -4.12 -1.55
N ALA A 56 -1.64 -3.32 -2.09
CA ALA A 56 -1.68 -1.88 -1.89
C ALA A 56 -1.84 -1.48 -0.41
N LYS A 57 -2.62 -2.24 0.37
CA LYS A 57 -2.81 -2.00 1.80
C LYS A 57 -1.49 -1.99 2.59
N ALA A 58 -0.50 -2.78 2.18
CA ALA A 58 0.79 -2.89 2.86
C ALA A 58 1.92 -2.11 2.16
N ASN A 59 1.61 -1.34 1.11
CA ASN A 59 2.64 -0.70 0.27
C ASN A 59 3.06 0.70 0.71
N TYR A 60 2.50 1.20 1.82
CA TYR A 60 2.78 2.56 2.30
C TYR A 60 3.28 2.57 3.76
N PRO A 61 4.38 1.85 4.09
CA PRO A 61 4.86 1.77 5.46
C PRO A 61 5.34 3.11 6.02
N GLY A 62 5.91 4.00 5.19
CA GLY A 62 6.30 5.34 5.61
C GLY A 62 5.11 6.18 6.06
N GLY A 63 4.00 6.14 5.33
CA GLY A 63 2.77 6.83 5.72
C GLY A 63 2.19 6.30 7.04
N VAL A 64 2.27 4.99 7.26
CA VAL A 64 1.85 4.36 8.53
C VAL A 64 2.75 4.79 9.68
N ALA A 65 4.09 4.79 9.49
CA ALA A 65 5.06 5.25 10.48
C ALA A 65 4.77 6.70 10.90
N PHE A 66 4.55 7.55 9.90
CA PHE A 66 4.27 8.97 10.10
C PHE A 66 2.93 9.19 10.83
N GLY A 67 1.90 8.42 10.48
CA GLY A 67 0.63 8.44 11.20
C GLY A 67 0.77 8.01 12.66
N ARG A 68 1.56 6.97 12.95
CA ARG A 68 1.82 6.51 14.33
C ARG A 68 2.61 7.53 15.14
N LEU A 69 3.54 8.25 14.52
CA LEU A 69 4.27 9.32 15.17
C LEU A 69 3.33 10.41 15.72
N HIS A 70 2.27 10.77 14.98
CA HIS A 70 1.35 11.84 15.37
C HIS A 70 0.17 11.36 16.22
N ALA A 71 -0.40 10.21 15.88
CA ALA A 71 -1.57 9.68 16.57
C ALA A 71 -1.20 8.86 17.83
N GLY A 72 0.05 8.44 17.94
CA GLY A 72 0.51 7.46 18.91
C GLY A 72 0.45 6.02 18.36
N GLU A 73 1.15 5.14 19.04
CA GLU A 73 1.18 3.71 18.72
C GLU A 73 -0.12 3.01 19.14
N PRO A 74 -0.44 1.87 18.52
CA PRO A 74 -1.53 1.00 18.97
C PRO A 74 -1.39 0.53 20.43
N SER A 75 -0.15 0.53 20.96
CA SER A 75 0.17 0.24 22.37
C SER A 75 -0.24 1.35 23.34
N GLY A 76 -0.70 2.51 22.84
CA GLY A 76 -1.05 3.69 23.64
C GLY A 76 0.11 4.65 23.89
N ARG A 77 1.32 4.37 23.40
CA ARG A 77 2.46 5.30 23.49
C ARG A 77 2.19 6.52 22.62
N ARG A 78 2.32 7.71 23.20
CA ARG A 78 2.26 8.99 22.49
C ARG A 78 3.65 9.60 22.40
N PHE A 79 3.88 10.32 21.32
CA PHE A 79 5.13 11.04 21.09
C PHE A 79 4.91 12.53 21.30
N GLU A 80 5.86 13.17 21.94
CA GLU A 80 5.84 14.62 22.12
C GLU A 80 6.29 15.31 20.81
N PRO A 81 5.71 16.45 20.47
CA PRO A 81 6.16 17.24 19.34
C PRO A 81 7.64 17.57 19.42
N GLY A 82 8.32 17.47 18.29
CA GLY A 82 9.77 17.66 18.19
C GLY A 82 10.24 17.75 16.74
N THR A 83 11.53 17.65 16.56
CA THR A 83 12.18 17.65 15.26
C THR A 83 12.26 16.25 14.68
N VAL A 84 11.76 16.06 13.44
CA VAL A 84 11.67 14.76 12.77
C VAL A 84 12.46 14.81 11.47
N HIS A 85 13.40 13.89 11.32
CA HIS A 85 14.01 13.64 10.02
C HIS A 85 13.31 12.49 9.31
N ILE A 86 13.02 12.70 8.03
CA ILE A 86 12.35 11.75 7.15
C ILE A 86 13.32 11.41 6.04
N ASP A 87 13.78 10.16 5.97
CA ASP A 87 14.68 9.72 4.91
C ASP A 87 13.94 9.47 3.58
N ALA A 88 14.72 9.23 2.52
CA ALA A 88 14.18 8.99 1.19
C ALA A 88 13.28 7.75 1.14
N ALA A 89 13.63 6.67 1.86
CA ALA A 89 12.83 5.44 1.87
C ALA A 89 11.44 5.67 2.50
N ALA A 90 11.38 6.41 3.60
CA ALA A 90 10.14 6.80 4.24
C ALA A 90 9.32 7.75 3.36
N ALA A 91 9.98 8.75 2.75
CA ALA A 91 9.33 9.70 1.85
C ALA A 91 8.71 9.00 0.63
N MET A 92 9.41 8.05 0.01
CA MET A 92 8.94 7.28 -1.14
C MET A 92 7.79 6.31 -0.79
N THR A 93 7.63 5.95 0.46
CA THR A 93 6.63 4.98 0.93
C THR A 93 5.47 5.63 1.68
N GLY A 94 5.14 6.87 1.35
CA GLY A 94 3.86 7.49 1.70
C GLY A 94 3.93 8.63 2.70
N VAL A 95 5.11 9.11 3.11
CA VAL A 95 5.21 10.35 3.89
C VAL A 95 5.01 11.54 2.95
N SER A 96 3.89 12.22 3.08
CA SER A 96 3.55 13.40 2.29
C SER A 96 3.42 14.66 3.16
N ARG A 97 3.56 15.83 2.52
CA ARG A 97 3.31 17.12 3.18
C ARG A 97 1.92 17.25 3.79
N PHE A 98 0.94 16.58 3.23
CA PHE A 98 -0.44 16.60 3.75
C PHE A 98 -0.59 15.93 5.12
N GLY A 99 0.34 15.04 5.49
CA GLY A 99 0.38 14.42 6.81
C GLY A 99 1.13 15.24 7.85
N GLU A 100 1.81 16.32 7.47
CA GLU A 100 2.54 17.18 8.38
C GLU A 100 1.53 17.88 9.32
N SER A 101 1.63 17.62 10.60
CA SER A 101 0.88 18.36 11.62
C SER A 101 1.43 19.77 11.73
N SER A 102 1.01 20.62 10.81
CA SER A 102 1.19 22.06 11.01
C SER A 102 0.35 22.42 12.24
N GLY A 103 0.97 22.80 13.34
CA GLY A 103 0.29 23.24 14.55
C GLY A 103 -0.60 24.48 14.31
N GLY A 104 -1.64 24.30 13.54
CA GLY A 104 -2.66 25.27 13.23
C GLY A 104 -3.96 24.84 13.87
N LEU A 105 -4.42 25.61 14.85
CA LEU A 105 -5.72 25.67 15.54
C LEU A 105 -5.71 25.33 17.04
N SER A 106 -4.55 25.33 17.69
CA SER A 106 -4.57 25.46 19.16
C SER A 106 -3.81 26.73 19.53
N GLY A 107 -4.57 27.73 19.92
CA GLY A 107 -4.02 28.95 20.46
C GLY A 107 -3.10 28.68 21.65
N ALA A 108 -2.11 29.56 21.82
CA ALA A 108 -1.23 29.68 22.95
C ALA A 108 -0.25 28.50 23.21
N GLY A 109 0.96 28.55 22.63
CA GLY A 109 2.14 27.96 23.25
C GLY A 109 2.39 26.45 23.05
N GLY A 110 1.68 25.79 22.13
CA GLY A 110 1.89 24.36 21.87
C GLY A 110 3.18 24.07 21.07
N SER A 111 3.97 23.12 21.55
CA SER A 111 5.13 22.60 20.84
C SER A 111 4.76 22.18 19.42
N LYS A 112 5.57 22.60 18.44
CA LYS A 112 5.31 22.38 17.01
C LYS A 112 6.18 21.24 16.51
N TRP A 113 5.61 20.39 15.67
CA TRP A 113 6.38 19.44 14.87
C TRP A 113 7.19 20.19 13.80
N VAL A 114 8.48 19.85 13.67
CA VAL A 114 9.38 20.39 12.65
C VAL A 114 9.93 19.23 11.83
N TYR A 115 9.75 19.28 10.53
CA TYR A 115 10.14 18.19 9.63
C TYR A 115 11.31 18.58 8.76
N SER A 116 12.27 17.66 8.62
CA SER A 116 13.41 17.78 7.72
C SER A 116 13.46 16.59 6.77
N LYS A 117 13.68 16.87 5.50
CA LYS A 117 13.96 15.91 4.42
C LYS A 117 15.32 16.21 3.80
N GLU A 118 16.30 16.57 4.64
CA GLU A 118 17.65 16.90 4.18
C GLU A 118 18.30 15.67 3.55
N GLU A 119 18.67 15.78 2.28
CA GLU A 119 19.34 14.75 1.51
C GLU A 119 20.84 15.03 1.39
N GLY A 120 21.60 14.01 1.01
CA GLY A 120 23.05 14.16 0.76
C GLY A 120 23.95 13.96 1.96
N LEU A 121 23.41 13.75 3.16
CA LEU A 121 24.12 13.31 4.35
C LEU A 121 23.71 11.89 4.74
N SER A 122 24.65 11.12 5.24
CA SER A 122 24.33 9.82 5.82
C SER A 122 23.48 9.98 7.10
N LEU A 123 22.66 8.99 7.45
CA LEU A 123 21.89 9.02 8.69
C LEU A 123 22.76 9.20 9.92
N ARG A 124 23.98 8.67 9.90
CA ARG A 124 24.97 8.85 10.97
C ARG A 124 25.40 10.31 11.11
N GLU A 125 25.64 10.99 10.00
CA GLU A 125 26.01 12.41 10.02
C GLU A 125 24.84 13.30 10.45
N LEU A 126 23.64 13.01 9.97
CA LEU A 126 22.41 13.70 10.39
C LEU A 126 22.17 13.52 11.89
N ALA A 127 22.32 12.31 12.40
CA ALA A 127 22.17 12.00 13.82
C ALA A 127 23.17 12.77 14.68
N THR A 128 24.43 12.91 14.22
CA THR A 128 25.50 13.56 14.97
C THR A 128 25.46 15.08 14.83
N LYS A 129 25.25 15.61 13.63
CA LYS A 129 25.36 17.04 13.33
C LYS A 129 24.09 17.84 13.62
N ARG A 130 22.90 17.23 13.41
CA ARG A 130 21.61 17.93 13.48
C ARG A 130 20.83 17.65 14.75
N GLY A 131 20.98 16.45 15.33
CA GLY A 131 20.39 16.09 16.62
C GLY A 131 18.87 16.12 16.64
N PHE A 132 18.23 15.52 15.63
CA PHE A 132 16.79 15.37 15.58
C PHE A 132 16.25 14.56 16.75
N ASP A 133 15.00 14.81 17.15
CA ASP A 133 14.35 14.05 18.23
C ASP A 133 13.88 12.68 17.73
N TYR A 134 13.47 12.62 16.46
CA TYR A 134 12.97 11.41 15.81
C TYR A 134 13.56 11.23 14.41
N PHE A 135 13.69 9.95 14.01
CA PHE A 135 13.95 9.56 12.61
C PHE A 135 12.87 8.60 12.14
N VAL A 136 12.39 8.83 10.92
CA VAL A 136 11.56 7.87 10.15
C VAL A 136 12.44 7.40 9.00
N SER A 137 12.94 6.18 9.08
CA SER A 137 14.03 5.70 8.22
C SER A 137 13.82 4.28 7.73
N GLY A 138 14.39 3.98 6.54
CA GLY A 138 14.54 2.63 6.01
C GLY A 138 15.67 1.82 6.68
N GLU A 139 16.48 2.42 7.55
CA GLU A 139 17.55 1.74 8.25
C GLU A 139 17.13 1.31 9.66
N ALA A 140 17.41 0.05 10.01
CA ALA A 140 17.06 -0.51 11.32
C ALA A 140 17.87 0.07 12.48
N LEU A 141 19.06 0.63 12.20
CA LEU A 141 19.97 1.12 13.24
C LEU A 141 20.44 2.54 12.90
N VAL A 142 20.16 3.48 13.79
CA VAL A 142 20.67 4.85 13.74
C VAL A 142 21.47 5.10 15.02
N PRO A 143 22.77 5.47 14.92
CA PRO A 143 23.60 5.69 16.10
C PRO A 143 23.04 6.77 17.01
N GLY A 144 22.96 6.51 18.32
CA GLY A 144 22.41 7.45 19.31
C GLY A 144 20.90 7.44 19.43
N TYR A 145 20.20 6.57 18.67
CA TYR A 145 18.75 6.43 18.71
C TYR A 145 18.33 5.03 19.13
N GLU A 146 17.12 4.92 19.63
CA GLU A 146 16.44 3.65 19.91
C GLU A 146 15.30 3.45 18.91
N VAL A 147 15.11 2.22 18.47
CA VAL A 147 13.95 1.84 17.67
C VAL A 147 12.75 1.78 18.59
N VAL A 148 11.76 2.61 18.34
CA VAL A 148 10.50 2.62 19.10
C VAL A 148 9.39 1.87 18.39
N ASP A 149 9.43 1.79 17.05
CA ASP A 149 8.47 1.01 16.27
C ASP A 149 9.11 0.53 14.96
N ALA A 150 8.63 -0.61 14.46
CA ALA A 150 9.04 -1.17 13.17
C ALA A 150 7.79 -1.45 12.33
N ILE A 151 7.69 -0.79 11.20
CA ILE A 151 6.52 -0.82 10.34
C ILE A 151 6.78 -1.77 9.18
N GLU A 152 5.91 -2.75 9.05
CA GLU A 152 5.97 -3.73 7.98
C GLU A 152 5.54 -3.12 6.64
N GLY A 153 6.29 -3.46 5.57
CA GLY A 153 5.96 -3.12 4.20
C GLY A 153 5.80 -4.37 3.34
N TYR A 154 5.10 -4.21 2.23
CA TYR A 154 4.84 -5.28 1.28
C TYR A 154 6.12 -5.85 0.65
N VAL A 155 6.23 -7.17 0.61
CA VAL A 155 7.32 -7.91 -0.04
C VAL A 155 6.81 -8.88 -1.11
N GLY A 156 5.54 -9.27 -1.07
CA GLY A 156 4.98 -10.20 -2.04
C GLY A 156 3.59 -10.68 -1.66
N LEU A 157 3.03 -11.54 -2.51
CA LEU A 157 1.77 -12.23 -2.25
C LEU A 157 2.04 -13.70 -1.90
N ALA A 158 1.30 -14.21 -0.94
CA ALA A 158 1.25 -15.63 -0.62
C ALA A 158 -0.16 -16.16 -0.86
N VAL A 159 -0.25 -17.30 -1.52
CA VAL A 159 -1.48 -18.07 -1.62
C VAL A 159 -1.48 -19.10 -0.50
N VAL A 160 -2.47 -19.02 0.39
CA VAL A 160 -2.62 -19.95 1.51
C VAL A 160 -3.90 -20.74 1.27
N PRO A 161 -3.84 -21.94 0.67
CA PRO A 161 -4.99 -22.78 0.44
C PRO A 161 -5.69 -23.09 1.76
N MET A 162 -7.00 -23.22 1.72
CA MET A 162 -7.85 -23.57 2.87
C MET A 162 -7.93 -22.50 3.99
N ARG A 163 -7.45 -21.29 3.76
CA ARG A 163 -7.59 -20.17 4.69
C ARG A 163 -8.27 -18.98 4.01
N TRP A 164 -9.29 -18.43 4.63
CA TRP A 164 -9.94 -17.22 4.09
C TRP A 164 -9.36 -15.95 4.71
N PRO A 165 -8.98 -14.92 3.94
CA PRO A 165 -8.86 -14.92 2.48
C PRO A 165 -7.65 -15.77 2.00
N PRO A 166 -7.75 -16.42 0.84
CA PRO A 166 -6.70 -17.31 0.35
C PRO A 166 -5.46 -16.58 -0.17
N ILE A 167 -5.57 -15.27 -0.43
CA ILE A 167 -4.47 -14.41 -0.86
C ILE A 167 -4.12 -13.47 0.29
N ARG A 168 -2.85 -13.43 0.68
CA ARG A 168 -2.32 -12.57 1.74
C ARG A 168 -1.09 -11.83 1.28
N ALA A 169 -0.92 -10.59 1.73
CA ALA A 169 0.35 -9.90 1.61
C ALA A 169 1.37 -10.55 2.56
N ARG A 170 2.56 -10.83 2.02
CA ARG A 170 3.75 -11.05 2.84
C ARG A 170 4.34 -9.70 3.14
N THR A 171 4.66 -9.46 4.40
CA THR A 171 5.21 -8.21 4.89
C THR A 171 6.49 -8.47 5.67
N GLU A 172 7.42 -7.53 5.64
CA GLU A 172 8.65 -7.52 6.44
C GLU A 172 8.88 -6.08 6.91
N PRO A 173 9.59 -5.87 8.03
CA PRO A 173 9.95 -4.54 8.50
C PRO A 173 10.71 -3.77 7.42
N LYS A 174 10.21 -2.59 7.04
CA LYS A 174 10.82 -1.74 6.01
C LYS A 174 11.08 -0.31 6.46
N ILE A 175 10.30 0.19 7.40
CA ILE A 175 10.48 1.52 7.95
C ILE A 175 10.51 1.41 9.45
N TRP A 176 11.48 2.09 10.04
CA TRP A 176 11.69 2.14 11.49
C TRP A 176 11.46 3.56 11.99
N LEU A 177 10.76 3.66 13.10
CA LEU A 177 10.62 4.88 13.86
C LEU A 177 11.64 4.85 15.00
N HIS A 178 12.51 5.83 15.00
CA HIS A 178 13.56 5.97 16.02
C HIS A 178 13.30 7.20 16.89
N LYS A 179 13.62 7.08 18.15
CA LYS A 179 13.63 8.18 19.10
C LYS A 179 15.04 8.38 19.63
N ARG A 180 15.44 9.64 19.79
CA ARG A 180 16.73 9.98 20.40
C ARG A 180 16.83 9.42 21.81
N ARG A 181 17.95 8.79 22.13
CA ARG A 181 18.26 8.37 23.50
C ARG A 181 18.53 9.61 24.35
N PRO A 182 18.08 9.61 25.64
CA PRO A 182 18.33 10.70 26.56
C PRO A 182 19.82 10.90 26.83
#